data_ac99a17eb3824839c79fbd521ff1b693
#
_entry.id   ac99a17eb3824839c79fbd521ff1b693
#
_cell.length_a   1.000
_cell.length_b   1.000
_cell.length_c   1.000
_cell.angle_alpha   90.00
_cell.angle_beta   90.00
_cell.angle_gamma   90.00
#
_symmetry.space_group_name_H-M   'P 1'
#
loop_
_entity.id
_entity.type
_entity.pdbx_description
1 polymer ?
#
loop_
_entity_poly.entity_id
_entity_poly.type
_entity_poly.pdbx_seq_one_letter_code
_entity_poly.pdbx_strand_id
1 'polypeptide(L)'
;MLDQNVAREVLQEAVRTGGDFAEIFMEDRIDHAMGMRSHKLESATTSRTHGAGVRVFSGTNAIYAYTNDTSREGLMNCARQAAAAVRGGKGCVVAPFKPWDASRPEEILLLPTDVKAALKAEKLRAAEAAARSVSPEIVQVMANYGDHVQDVCICNTEGVFVTDRRVQTRLRVSAIASNGTENQSGSDAPGASMGFELFDTRVNAEESGKIAAQQAVTMLHAPVCPAGVMPVAIDNGFGGVIFHEACGHSLEATSVGIGVSEFCGKLGQQIASPIVTAIDDGTLVNNWGQIHVDDEGTPSQRTVLIENGILKSYMVDRLGSRRMNQPITGSSRRESYAYAPTSRMRSTFIAPGNDSNEEIIASMGDGLYARKMGGGSVNPATGEFNFSVAEAYLVRNGKIAQPVRGASLIGRGSEILMKIDRVGKELELSQGMCGSKSGSVPTDVGQPMIRVSSITVGGR
;
A
#
# COMPACT_ATOMS: atom_id res chain seq x y z
N MET A 1 -24.21 0.66 13.12
CA MET A 1 -24.10 1.83 12.21
C MET A 1 -24.47 3.09 12.98
N LEU A 2 -23.87 4.23 12.66
CA LEU A 2 -24.14 5.54 13.28
C LEU A 2 -25.54 6.04 12.88
N ASP A 3 -26.37 6.44 13.86
CA ASP A 3 -27.66 7.09 13.59
C ASP A 3 -27.45 8.50 13.07
N GLN A 4 -28.22 8.91 12.06
CA GLN A 4 -28.04 10.22 11.41
C GLN A 4 -28.36 11.41 12.34
N ASN A 5 -29.29 11.28 13.28
CA ASN A 5 -29.61 12.34 14.24
C ASN A 5 -28.45 12.49 15.21
N VAL A 6 -27.94 11.37 15.74
CA VAL A 6 -26.75 11.37 16.61
C VAL A 6 -25.55 11.96 15.88
N ALA A 7 -25.31 11.57 14.62
CA ALA A 7 -24.22 12.13 13.81
C ALA A 7 -24.33 13.65 13.69
N ARG A 8 -25.53 14.16 13.42
CA ARG A 8 -25.78 15.60 13.31
C ARG A 8 -25.52 16.33 14.63
N GLU A 9 -26.00 15.80 15.76
CA GLU A 9 -25.75 16.39 17.09
C GLU A 9 -24.26 16.41 17.41
N VAL A 10 -23.54 15.34 17.14
CA VAL A 10 -22.09 15.22 17.37
C VAL A 10 -21.31 16.22 16.50
N LEU A 11 -21.66 16.35 15.21
CA LEU A 11 -21.03 17.35 14.32
C LEU A 11 -21.33 18.78 14.74
N GLN A 12 -22.56 19.08 15.18
CA GLN A 12 -22.92 20.40 15.72
C GLN A 12 -22.08 20.74 16.95
N GLU A 13 -21.94 19.80 17.88
CA GLU A 13 -21.10 19.98 19.06
C GLU A 13 -19.62 20.15 18.70
N ALA A 14 -19.13 19.38 17.72
CA ALA A 14 -17.74 19.46 17.27
C ALA A 14 -17.34 20.84 16.72
N VAL A 15 -18.26 21.55 16.07
CA VAL A 15 -17.99 22.89 15.51
C VAL A 15 -18.42 24.05 16.42
N ARG A 16 -18.97 23.77 17.60
CA ARG A 16 -19.58 24.77 18.51
C ARG A 16 -18.62 25.89 18.92
N THR A 17 -17.33 25.63 18.99
CA THR A 17 -16.29 26.60 19.42
C THR A 17 -15.66 27.39 18.27
N GLY A 18 -16.19 27.22 17.02
CA GLY A 18 -15.72 27.96 15.85
C GLY A 18 -15.01 27.13 14.78
N GLY A 19 -15.12 25.78 14.84
CA GLY A 19 -14.67 24.91 13.74
C GLY A 19 -15.41 25.23 12.44
N ASP A 20 -14.70 25.29 11.33
CA ASP A 20 -15.25 25.58 9.99
C ASP A 20 -15.59 24.33 9.18
N PHE A 21 -15.25 23.14 9.71
CA PHE A 21 -15.59 21.83 9.21
C PHE A 21 -15.39 20.78 10.30
N ALA A 22 -16.24 19.77 10.33
CA ALA A 22 -16.03 18.58 11.14
C ALA A 22 -16.44 17.32 10.39
N GLU A 23 -15.80 16.21 10.71
CA GLU A 23 -16.14 14.88 10.23
C GLU A 23 -16.10 13.84 11.35
N ILE A 24 -16.86 12.77 11.16
CA ILE A 24 -16.83 11.56 11.98
C ILE A 24 -16.46 10.40 11.07
N PHE A 25 -15.49 9.61 11.51
CA PHE A 25 -15.20 8.29 10.98
C PHE A 25 -15.50 7.27 12.06
N MET A 26 -16.33 6.28 11.76
CA MET A 26 -16.67 5.18 12.66
C MET A 26 -16.42 3.86 11.96
N GLU A 27 -15.80 2.91 12.67
CA GLU A 27 -15.54 1.57 12.14
C GLU A 27 -15.93 0.46 13.09
N ASP A 28 -16.18 -0.70 12.50
CA ASP A 28 -16.27 -2.00 13.15
C ASP A 28 -15.56 -3.02 12.26
N ARG A 29 -14.40 -3.52 12.70
CA ARG A 29 -13.54 -4.41 11.93
C ARG A 29 -13.27 -5.69 12.69
N ILE A 30 -13.45 -6.81 12.01
CA ILE A 30 -13.08 -8.14 12.50
C ILE A 30 -11.87 -8.60 11.69
N ASP A 31 -10.81 -8.99 12.39
CA ASP A 31 -9.59 -9.53 11.80
C ASP A 31 -9.41 -10.99 12.25
N HIS A 32 -9.03 -11.86 11.31
CA HIS A 32 -8.53 -13.20 11.63
C HIS A 32 -7.07 -13.29 11.19
N ALA A 33 -6.26 -13.88 12.04
CA ALA A 33 -4.86 -14.19 11.71
C ALA A 33 -4.52 -15.60 12.18
N MET A 34 -3.84 -16.34 11.30
CA MET A 34 -3.32 -17.67 11.61
C MET A 34 -1.86 -17.76 11.20
N GLY A 35 -1.04 -18.37 12.04
CA GLY A 35 0.38 -18.60 11.80
C GLY A 35 0.75 -20.06 11.96
N MET A 36 1.43 -20.61 10.96
CA MET A 36 1.97 -21.97 10.96
C MET A 36 3.48 -21.91 10.80
N ARG A 37 4.18 -22.71 11.59
CA ARG A 37 5.62 -22.89 11.50
C ARG A 37 5.96 -24.35 11.77
N SER A 38 6.81 -24.93 10.95
CA SER A 38 7.35 -26.29 11.14
C SER A 38 6.26 -27.31 11.47
N HIS A 39 5.24 -27.41 10.63
CA HIS A 39 4.06 -28.31 10.72
C HIS A 39 3.10 -28.01 11.86
N LYS A 40 3.33 -26.97 12.66
CA LYS A 40 2.47 -26.63 13.80
C LYS A 40 1.73 -25.33 13.55
N LEU A 41 0.43 -25.35 13.79
CA LEU A 41 -0.35 -24.12 13.91
C LEU A 41 0.02 -23.48 15.27
N GLU A 42 0.80 -22.39 15.22
CA GLU A 42 1.29 -21.71 16.43
C GLU A 42 0.28 -20.68 16.96
N SER A 43 -0.49 -20.11 16.06
CA SER A 43 -1.48 -19.09 16.44
C SER A 43 -2.72 -19.15 15.55
N ALA A 44 -3.87 -18.90 16.18
CA ALA A 44 -5.13 -18.63 15.51
C ALA A 44 -5.87 -17.59 16.35
N THR A 45 -5.99 -16.38 15.87
CA THR A 45 -6.56 -15.25 16.61
C THR A 45 -7.69 -14.60 15.84
N THR A 46 -8.66 -14.10 16.57
CA THR A 46 -9.69 -13.20 16.09
C THR A 46 -9.64 -11.94 16.94
N SER A 47 -9.60 -10.79 16.32
CA SER A 47 -9.66 -9.50 17.00
C SER A 47 -10.75 -8.62 16.40
N ARG A 48 -11.25 -7.68 17.21
CA ARG A 48 -12.22 -6.69 16.79
C ARG A 48 -11.70 -5.29 17.11
N THR A 49 -11.68 -4.43 16.11
CA THR A 49 -11.41 -3.01 16.24
C THR A 49 -12.73 -2.26 16.07
N HIS A 50 -13.15 -1.50 17.08
CA HIS A 50 -14.42 -0.78 17.07
C HIS A 50 -14.25 0.58 17.74
N GLY A 51 -14.73 1.64 17.08
CA GLY A 51 -14.66 2.98 17.62
C GLY A 51 -14.95 4.06 16.59
N ALA A 52 -14.80 5.31 17.00
CA ALA A 52 -15.00 6.47 16.18
C ALA A 52 -13.94 7.55 16.44
N GLY A 53 -13.61 8.31 15.39
CA GLY A 53 -12.81 9.51 15.47
C GLY A 53 -13.60 10.74 15.01
N VAL A 54 -13.41 11.83 15.70
CA VAL A 54 -13.97 13.15 15.36
C VAL A 54 -12.82 14.08 15.00
N ARG A 55 -12.84 14.62 13.79
CA ARG A 55 -11.86 15.61 13.32
C ARG A 55 -12.54 16.96 13.10
N VAL A 56 -11.91 18.03 13.58
CA VAL A 56 -12.41 19.40 13.42
C VAL A 56 -11.33 20.25 12.77
N PHE A 57 -11.71 21.06 11.78
CA PHE A 57 -10.81 22.01 11.16
C PHE A 57 -11.09 23.43 11.63
N SER A 58 -10.00 24.20 11.71
CA SER A 58 -10.01 25.66 11.81
C SER A 58 -8.95 26.20 10.84
N GLY A 59 -9.38 26.62 9.66
CA GLY A 59 -8.49 26.97 8.55
C GLY A 59 -7.66 25.78 8.08
N THR A 60 -6.34 25.88 8.22
CA THR A 60 -5.36 24.81 7.87
C THR A 60 -4.89 23.99 9.06
N ASN A 61 -5.51 24.14 10.23
CA ASN A 61 -5.25 23.32 11.39
C ASN A 61 -6.35 22.27 11.54
N ALA A 62 -5.97 21.07 11.94
CA ALA A 62 -6.89 19.98 12.22
C ALA A 62 -6.66 19.44 13.64
N ILE A 63 -7.76 19.25 14.35
CA ILE A 63 -7.81 18.65 15.67
C ILE A 63 -8.47 17.27 15.52
N TYR A 64 -7.94 16.27 16.19
CA TYR A 64 -8.47 14.92 16.16
C TYR A 64 -8.64 14.37 17.58
N ALA A 65 -9.81 13.85 17.86
CA ALA A 65 -10.11 13.08 19.06
C ALA A 65 -10.77 11.77 18.68
N TYR A 66 -10.59 10.71 19.45
CA TYR A 66 -11.17 9.42 19.17
C TYR A 66 -11.65 8.71 20.45
N THR A 67 -12.55 7.75 20.29
CA THR A 67 -13.13 6.97 21.38
C THR A 67 -13.54 5.58 20.88
N ASN A 68 -13.47 4.59 21.75
CA ASN A 68 -14.09 3.27 21.54
C ASN A 68 -15.51 3.19 22.11
N ASP A 69 -15.96 4.20 22.84
CA ASP A 69 -17.35 4.34 23.26
C ASP A 69 -18.16 5.00 22.15
N THR A 70 -18.88 4.21 21.38
CA THR A 70 -19.73 4.65 20.27
C THR A 70 -21.19 4.92 20.68
N SER A 71 -21.47 4.96 21.98
CA SER A 71 -22.74 5.48 22.48
C SER A 71 -22.89 6.96 22.13
N ARG A 72 -24.13 7.47 22.14
CA ARG A 72 -24.39 8.90 21.92
C ARG A 72 -23.58 9.77 22.88
N GLU A 73 -23.47 9.38 24.15
CA GLU A 73 -22.72 10.16 25.15
C GLU A 73 -21.22 10.11 24.90
N GLY A 74 -20.64 8.92 24.57
CA GLY A 74 -19.25 8.76 24.23
C GLY A 74 -18.85 9.59 23.01
N LEU A 75 -19.65 9.57 21.95
CA LEU A 75 -19.44 10.39 20.75
C LEU A 75 -19.54 11.91 21.05
N MET A 76 -20.52 12.33 21.85
CA MET A 76 -20.65 13.73 22.27
C MET A 76 -19.47 14.20 23.12
N ASN A 77 -18.94 13.34 24.01
CA ASN A 77 -17.73 13.64 24.78
C ASN A 77 -16.51 13.77 23.89
N CYS A 78 -16.35 12.88 22.91
CA CYS A 78 -15.28 12.95 21.89
C CYS A 78 -15.36 14.28 21.10
N ALA A 79 -16.56 14.67 20.65
CA ALA A 79 -16.78 15.95 19.96
C ALA A 79 -16.43 17.16 20.82
N ARG A 80 -16.80 17.16 22.10
CA ARG A 80 -16.45 18.23 23.05
C ARG A 80 -14.94 18.36 23.23
N GLN A 81 -14.22 17.26 23.31
CA GLN A 81 -12.76 17.26 23.41
C GLN A 81 -12.12 17.86 22.16
N ALA A 82 -12.57 17.48 20.97
CA ALA A 82 -12.09 18.07 19.72
C ALA A 82 -12.42 19.57 19.63
N ALA A 83 -13.66 19.95 19.97
CA ALA A 83 -14.10 21.35 19.96
C ALA A 83 -13.32 22.21 20.94
N ALA A 84 -12.99 21.70 22.16
CA ALA A 84 -12.29 22.46 23.19
C ALA A 84 -10.90 22.95 22.76
N ALA A 85 -10.26 22.27 21.81
CA ALA A 85 -8.96 22.65 21.26
C ALA A 85 -9.04 23.68 20.11
N VAL A 86 -10.25 23.96 19.59
CA VAL A 86 -10.50 24.97 18.57
C VAL A 86 -10.84 26.29 19.24
N ARG A 87 -10.12 27.35 18.90
CA ARG A 87 -10.37 28.71 19.45
C ARG A 87 -10.53 29.71 18.32
N GLY A 88 -11.69 30.36 18.34
CA GLY A 88 -11.97 31.47 17.45
C GLY A 88 -12.18 31.08 15.99
N GLY A 89 -13.34 31.31 15.47
CA GLY A 89 -13.74 31.06 14.10
C GLY A 89 -15.21 31.38 13.93
N LYS A 90 -15.69 31.35 12.69
CA LYS A 90 -17.10 31.68 12.42
C LYS A 90 -18.05 30.50 12.66
N GLY A 91 -17.51 29.31 12.95
CA GLY A 91 -18.30 28.10 12.97
C GLY A 91 -18.84 27.75 11.58
N CYS A 92 -19.51 26.60 11.48
CA CYS A 92 -20.27 26.20 10.29
C CYS A 92 -21.60 25.55 10.70
N VAL A 93 -22.52 25.47 9.77
CA VAL A 93 -23.80 24.77 9.93
C VAL A 93 -23.68 23.41 9.30
N VAL A 94 -24.19 22.38 9.98
CA VAL A 94 -24.23 21.02 9.44
C VAL A 94 -25.28 20.96 8.33
N ALA A 95 -24.85 20.69 7.11
CA ALA A 95 -25.73 20.53 5.96
C ALA A 95 -26.60 19.27 6.10
N PRO A 96 -27.77 19.20 5.46
CA PRO A 96 -28.55 17.97 5.39
C PRO A 96 -27.75 16.83 4.80
N PHE A 97 -27.77 15.67 5.45
CA PHE A 97 -27.08 14.48 4.95
C PHE A 97 -27.69 13.97 3.63
N LYS A 98 -26.81 13.47 2.77
CA LYS A 98 -27.14 12.73 1.53
C LYS A 98 -26.60 11.31 1.68
N PRO A 99 -27.35 10.41 2.33
CA PRO A 99 -26.86 9.06 2.61
C PRO A 99 -26.68 8.25 1.34
N TRP A 100 -25.59 7.49 1.26
CA TRP A 100 -25.35 6.49 0.24
C TRP A 100 -24.46 5.36 0.78
N ASP A 101 -24.53 4.19 0.12
CA ASP A 101 -23.71 3.03 0.43
C ASP A 101 -22.71 2.83 -0.71
N ALA A 102 -21.42 2.85 -0.37
CA ALA A 102 -20.35 2.65 -1.32
C ALA A 102 -19.97 1.17 -1.47
N SER A 103 -20.48 0.30 -0.60
CA SER A 103 -20.20 -1.14 -0.62
C SER A 103 -20.51 -1.77 -1.98
N ARG A 104 -19.70 -2.77 -2.33
CA ARG A 104 -19.85 -3.57 -3.54
C ARG A 104 -19.95 -5.05 -3.15
N PRO A 105 -21.09 -5.49 -2.60
CA PRO A 105 -21.24 -6.86 -2.12
C PRO A 105 -21.06 -7.91 -3.22
N GLU A 106 -21.32 -7.54 -4.47
CA GLU A 106 -21.13 -8.40 -5.65
C GLU A 106 -19.65 -8.72 -5.94
N GLU A 107 -18.73 -7.95 -5.40
CA GLU A 107 -17.28 -8.19 -5.54
C GLU A 107 -16.77 -9.26 -4.55
N ILE A 108 -17.57 -9.65 -3.55
CA ILE A 108 -17.20 -10.60 -2.48
C ILE A 108 -18.13 -11.82 -2.55
N LEU A 109 -17.58 -12.96 -2.93
CA LEU A 109 -18.36 -14.19 -3.08
C LEU A 109 -18.46 -14.98 -1.77
N LEU A 110 -17.42 -14.98 -0.94
CA LEU A 110 -17.36 -15.74 0.30
C LEU A 110 -16.70 -14.93 1.42
N LEU A 111 -17.52 -14.37 2.32
CA LEU A 111 -17.01 -13.61 3.46
C LEU A 111 -16.08 -14.47 4.32
N PRO A 112 -14.87 -13.99 4.65
CA PRO A 112 -13.93 -14.73 5.49
C PRO A 112 -14.48 -15.07 6.89
N THR A 113 -15.40 -14.25 7.41
CA THR A 113 -16.09 -14.51 8.70
C THR A 113 -16.97 -15.76 8.67
N ASP A 114 -17.44 -16.17 7.49
CA ASP A 114 -18.31 -17.33 7.33
C ASP A 114 -17.52 -18.62 7.07
N VAL A 115 -16.19 -18.51 6.93
CA VAL A 115 -15.30 -19.64 6.65
C VAL A 115 -14.75 -20.25 7.94
N LYS A 116 -14.91 -21.57 8.06
CA LYS A 116 -14.36 -22.32 9.20
C LYS A 116 -12.83 -22.21 9.27
N ALA A 117 -12.29 -22.02 10.46
CA ALA A 117 -10.86 -21.94 10.72
C ALA A 117 -10.06 -23.14 10.15
N ALA A 118 -10.68 -24.34 10.13
CA ALA A 118 -10.06 -25.54 9.56
C ALA A 118 -9.71 -25.41 8.07
N LEU A 119 -10.56 -24.75 7.26
CA LEU A 119 -10.31 -24.53 5.83
C LEU A 119 -9.19 -23.51 5.62
N LYS A 120 -9.14 -22.45 6.45
CA LYS A 120 -8.03 -21.48 6.44
C LYS A 120 -6.70 -22.19 6.77
N ALA A 121 -6.69 -23.05 7.79
CA ALA A 121 -5.52 -23.83 8.19
C ALA A 121 -5.09 -24.85 7.10
N GLU A 122 -6.01 -25.38 6.31
CA GLU A 122 -5.71 -26.25 5.16
C GLU A 122 -4.84 -25.53 4.12
N LYS A 123 -5.15 -24.29 3.79
CA LYS A 123 -4.34 -23.49 2.85
C LYS A 123 -2.90 -23.30 3.37
N LEU A 124 -2.73 -23.08 4.68
CA LEU A 124 -1.40 -22.97 5.29
C LEU A 124 -0.62 -24.29 5.23
N ARG A 125 -1.28 -25.43 5.50
CA ARG A 125 -0.65 -26.77 5.41
C ARG A 125 -0.23 -27.09 3.98
N ALA A 126 -1.09 -26.78 3.00
CA ALA A 126 -0.77 -26.99 1.59
C ALA A 126 0.45 -26.16 1.17
N ALA A 127 0.51 -24.87 1.52
CA ALA A 127 1.64 -24.01 1.24
C ALA A 127 2.94 -24.51 1.89
N GLU A 128 2.89 -24.93 3.17
CA GLU A 128 4.06 -25.42 3.89
C GLU A 128 4.58 -26.74 3.29
N ALA A 129 3.69 -27.70 3.03
CA ALA A 129 4.05 -28.99 2.45
C ALA A 129 4.70 -28.82 1.07
N ALA A 130 4.12 -27.96 0.23
CA ALA A 130 4.65 -27.65 -1.09
C ALA A 130 6.03 -26.96 -1.01
N ALA A 131 6.23 -26.02 -0.10
CA ALA A 131 7.53 -25.40 0.09
C ALA A 131 8.62 -26.41 0.48
N ARG A 132 8.32 -27.29 1.41
CA ARG A 132 9.28 -28.34 1.85
C ARG A 132 9.61 -29.35 0.78
N SER A 133 8.69 -29.61 -0.15
CA SER A 133 8.92 -30.56 -1.25
C SER A 133 9.93 -30.09 -2.30
N VAL A 134 10.30 -28.80 -2.29
CA VAL A 134 11.21 -28.20 -3.29
C VAL A 134 12.65 -28.70 -3.10
N SER A 135 13.13 -28.74 -1.86
CA SER A 135 14.52 -29.15 -1.56
C SER A 135 14.67 -29.58 -0.10
N PRO A 136 15.52 -30.61 0.19
CA PRO A 136 15.88 -30.95 1.56
C PRO A 136 16.65 -29.85 2.29
N GLU A 137 17.16 -28.84 1.58
CA GLU A 137 17.82 -27.67 2.17
C GLU A 137 16.82 -26.68 2.82
N ILE A 138 15.51 -26.86 2.60
CA ILE A 138 14.48 -26.04 3.27
C ILE A 138 14.35 -26.49 4.73
N VAL A 139 14.97 -25.73 5.61
CA VAL A 139 15.02 -26.02 7.05
C VAL A 139 13.83 -25.44 7.82
N GLN A 140 13.25 -24.35 7.34
CA GLN A 140 12.10 -23.73 7.99
C GLN A 140 11.13 -23.15 6.96
N VAL A 141 9.84 -23.31 7.24
CA VAL A 141 8.76 -22.64 6.51
C VAL A 141 7.83 -21.99 7.52
N MET A 142 7.46 -20.76 7.24
CA MET A 142 6.42 -20.01 7.95
C MET A 142 5.33 -19.66 6.95
N ALA A 143 4.09 -20.06 7.24
CA ALA A 143 2.93 -19.71 6.47
C ALA A 143 1.95 -18.95 7.35
N ASN A 144 1.50 -17.77 6.89
CA ASN A 144 0.57 -16.90 7.62
C ASN A 144 -0.63 -16.59 6.74
N TYR A 145 -1.79 -16.66 7.34
CA TYR A 145 -3.06 -16.24 6.77
C TYR A 145 -3.56 -15.02 7.53
N GLY A 146 -4.12 -14.07 6.82
CA GLY A 146 -4.82 -12.93 7.41
C GLY A 146 -6.00 -12.52 6.57
N ASP A 147 -7.10 -12.19 7.22
CA ASP A 147 -8.25 -11.54 6.59
C ASP A 147 -8.83 -10.47 7.49
N HIS A 148 -9.58 -9.55 6.90
CA HIS A 148 -10.46 -8.67 7.66
C HIS A 148 -11.75 -8.34 6.91
N VAL A 149 -12.78 -8.07 7.69
CA VAL A 149 -14.04 -7.45 7.25
C VAL A 149 -14.21 -6.19 8.08
N GLN A 150 -14.27 -5.04 7.40
CA GLN A 150 -14.38 -3.72 8.00
C GLN A 150 -15.61 -3.01 7.48
N ASP A 151 -16.54 -2.68 8.39
CA ASP A 151 -17.65 -1.77 8.11
C ASP A 151 -17.28 -0.37 8.58
N VAL A 152 -17.39 0.62 7.69
CA VAL A 152 -17.13 2.02 7.99
C VAL A 152 -18.36 2.88 7.76
N CYS A 153 -18.49 3.94 8.57
CA CYS A 153 -19.46 5.02 8.36
C CYS A 153 -18.73 6.36 8.48
N ILE A 154 -18.85 7.19 7.47
CA ILE A 154 -18.17 8.48 7.39
C ILE A 154 -19.23 9.56 7.16
N CYS A 155 -19.22 10.60 7.98
CA CYS A 155 -20.11 11.74 7.79
C CYS A 155 -19.41 13.05 8.14
N ASN A 156 -19.89 14.17 7.56
CA ASN A 156 -19.28 15.48 7.78
C ASN A 156 -20.29 16.62 7.71
N THR A 157 -19.84 17.82 8.09
CA THR A 157 -20.65 19.04 8.11
C THR A 157 -21.11 19.51 6.72
N GLU A 158 -20.52 19.03 5.63
CA GLU A 158 -20.92 19.36 4.25
C GLU A 158 -22.05 18.45 3.72
N GLY A 159 -22.56 17.55 4.55
CA GLY A 159 -23.71 16.69 4.23
C GLY A 159 -23.33 15.30 3.68
N VAL A 160 -22.06 14.94 3.71
CA VAL A 160 -21.65 13.55 3.43
C VAL A 160 -22.16 12.64 4.55
N PHE A 161 -22.73 11.49 4.15
CA PHE A 161 -23.05 10.38 5.02
C PHE A 161 -22.93 9.11 4.17
N VAL A 162 -21.83 8.39 4.33
CA VAL A 162 -21.51 7.22 3.51
C VAL A 162 -21.15 6.02 4.38
N THR A 163 -21.62 4.85 3.97
CA THR A 163 -21.19 3.55 4.51
C THR A 163 -20.41 2.79 3.46
N ASP A 164 -19.47 1.96 3.90
CA ASP A 164 -18.70 1.07 3.03
C ASP A 164 -18.33 -0.20 3.79
N ARG A 165 -18.33 -1.34 3.08
CA ARG A 165 -17.79 -2.60 3.58
C ARG A 165 -16.54 -2.96 2.78
N ARG A 166 -15.43 -3.17 3.50
CA ARG A 166 -14.12 -3.51 2.97
C ARG A 166 -13.73 -4.90 3.42
N VAL A 167 -13.33 -5.73 2.47
CA VAL A 167 -12.93 -7.11 2.76
C VAL A 167 -11.57 -7.36 2.13
N GLN A 168 -10.66 -7.95 2.89
CA GLN A 168 -9.33 -8.31 2.37
C GLN A 168 -8.90 -9.68 2.89
N THR A 169 -8.24 -10.45 2.01
CA THR A 169 -7.66 -11.75 2.35
C THR A 169 -6.23 -11.84 1.81
N ARG A 170 -5.32 -12.38 2.62
CA ARG A 170 -3.90 -12.51 2.26
C ARG A 170 -3.29 -13.80 2.77
N LEU A 171 -2.45 -14.41 1.93
CA LEU A 171 -1.50 -15.45 2.30
C LEU A 171 -0.09 -14.86 2.32
N ARG A 172 0.76 -15.31 3.25
CA ARG A 172 2.20 -15.02 3.25
C ARG A 172 2.94 -16.30 3.54
N VAL A 173 3.87 -16.67 2.68
CA VAL A 173 4.77 -17.81 2.87
C VAL A 173 6.20 -17.32 2.86
N SER A 174 7.00 -17.78 3.82
CA SER A 174 8.43 -17.55 3.87
C SER A 174 9.14 -18.88 4.11
N ALA A 175 10.15 -19.16 3.32
CA ALA A 175 11.00 -20.33 3.44
C ALA A 175 12.44 -19.92 3.72
N ILE A 176 13.16 -20.73 4.52
CA ILE A 176 14.58 -20.59 4.79
C ILE A 176 15.27 -21.82 4.30
N ALA A 177 16.21 -21.65 3.38
CA ALA A 177 17.16 -22.68 2.93
C ALA A 177 18.49 -22.53 3.67
N SER A 178 19.13 -23.66 4.01
CA SER A 178 20.41 -23.71 4.72
C SER A 178 21.30 -24.80 4.16
N ASN A 179 22.59 -24.51 4.04
CA ASN A 179 23.63 -25.49 3.74
C ASN A 179 24.51 -25.82 4.98
N GLY A 180 24.08 -25.42 6.17
CA GLY A 180 24.79 -25.60 7.43
C GLY A 180 25.75 -24.47 7.79
N THR A 181 26.17 -23.65 6.85
CA THR A 181 27.05 -22.47 7.08
C THR A 181 26.34 -21.15 6.78
N GLU A 182 25.46 -21.16 5.82
CA GLU A 182 24.69 -20.00 5.40
C GLU A 182 23.18 -20.31 5.35
N ASN A 183 22.39 -19.27 5.54
CA ASN A 183 20.94 -19.29 5.43
C ASN A 183 20.51 -18.22 4.45
N GLN A 184 19.58 -18.58 3.55
CA GLN A 184 18.92 -17.63 2.67
C GLN A 184 17.41 -17.81 2.75
N SER A 185 16.68 -16.71 2.55
CA SER A 185 15.21 -16.71 2.63
C SER A 185 14.60 -16.38 1.28
N GLY A 186 13.43 -16.96 1.05
CA GLY A 186 12.54 -16.55 -0.01
C GLY A 186 11.13 -16.39 0.52
N SER A 187 10.29 -15.63 -0.19
CA SER A 187 8.92 -15.35 0.27
C SER A 187 7.98 -15.14 -0.89
N ASP A 188 6.70 -15.41 -0.65
CA ASP A 188 5.59 -15.01 -1.50
C ASP A 188 4.45 -14.51 -0.62
N ALA A 189 3.73 -13.46 -1.05
CA ALA A 189 2.76 -12.81 -0.17
C ALA A 189 1.53 -12.27 -0.92
N PRO A 190 0.85 -13.11 -1.72
CA PRO A 190 -0.32 -12.70 -2.48
C PRO A 190 -1.51 -12.36 -1.57
N GLY A 191 -2.31 -11.41 -2.02
CA GLY A 191 -3.54 -10.98 -1.36
C GLY A 191 -4.40 -10.11 -2.27
N ALA A 192 -5.64 -9.85 -1.88
CA ALA A 192 -6.55 -9.02 -2.64
C ALA A 192 -7.65 -8.43 -1.74
N SER A 193 -8.33 -7.40 -2.24
CA SER A 193 -9.61 -6.93 -1.69
C SER A 193 -10.72 -7.88 -2.12
N MET A 194 -10.67 -9.09 -1.59
CA MET A 194 -11.56 -10.21 -1.87
C MET A 194 -11.86 -11.00 -0.59
N GLY A 195 -12.89 -11.81 -0.62
CA GLY A 195 -13.18 -12.79 0.39
C GLY A 195 -12.29 -14.05 0.28
N PHE A 196 -12.75 -15.15 0.89
CA PHE A 196 -11.97 -16.41 0.89
C PHE A 196 -11.91 -17.09 -0.49
N GLU A 197 -12.79 -16.73 -1.43
CA GLU A 197 -12.75 -17.13 -2.84
C GLU A 197 -11.43 -16.73 -3.54
N LEU A 198 -10.61 -15.91 -2.91
CA LEU A 198 -9.24 -15.62 -3.33
C LEU A 198 -8.45 -16.91 -3.67
N PHE A 199 -8.63 -17.97 -2.85
CA PHE A 199 -7.94 -19.24 -3.01
C PHE A 199 -8.50 -20.15 -4.12
N ASP A 200 -9.66 -19.82 -4.64
CA ASP A 200 -10.29 -20.56 -5.75
C ASP A 200 -10.06 -19.88 -7.11
N THR A 201 -9.69 -18.58 -7.10
CA THR A 201 -9.65 -17.77 -8.32
C THR A 201 -8.29 -17.16 -8.64
N ARG A 202 -7.49 -16.77 -7.63
CA ARG A 202 -6.26 -15.99 -7.85
C ARG A 202 -5.02 -16.55 -7.15
N VAL A 203 -5.17 -17.21 -6.02
CA VAL A 203 -4.04 -17.62 -5.18
C VAL A 203 -4.03 -19.14 -5.02
N ASN A 204 -3.02 -19.77 -5.59
CA ASN A 204 -2.72 -21.16 -5.30
C ASN A 204 -1.72 -21.22 -4.14
N ALA A 205 -2.16 -21.71 -2.99
CA ALA A 205 -1.34 -21.76 -1.78
C ALA A 205 -0.09 -22.67 -1.94
N GLU A 206 -0.19 -23.76 -2.69
CA GLU A 206 0.95 -24.67 -2.95
C GLU A 206 1.98 -23.96 -3.83
N GLU A 207 1.55 -23.23 -4.85
CA GLU A 207 2.45 -22.49 -5.73
C GLU A 207 3.18 -21.38 -4.96
N SER A 208 2.48 -20.63 -4.09
CA SER A 208 3.13 -19.65 -3.20
C SER A 208 4.21 -20.29 -2.32
N GLY A 209 3.96 -21.52 -1.83
CA GLY A 209 4.96 -22.28 -1.08
C GLY A 209 6.19 -22.61 -1.92
N LYS A 210 5.98 -23.09 -3.14
CA LYS A 210 7.07 -23.43 -4.08
C LYS A 210 7.89 -22.20 -4.47
N ILE A 211 7.24 -21.08 -4.81
CA ILE A 211 7.90 -19.81 -5.14
C ILE A 211 8.83 -19.35 -4.01
N ALA A 212 8.34 -19.35 -2.77
CA ALA A 212 9.13 -18.97 -1.61
C ALA A 212 10.36 -19.89 -1.42
N ALA A 213 10.17 -21.20 -1.54
CA ALA A 213 11.24 -22.16 -1.37
C ALA A 213 12.27 -22.14 -2.51
N GLN A 214 11.83 -22.05 -3.76
CA GLN A 214 12.72 -21.95 -4.93
C GLN A 214 13.61 -20.70 -4.84
N GLN A 215 13.04 -19.55 -4.47
CA GLN A 215 13.82 -18.34 -4.24
C GLN A 215 14.88 -18.55 -3.15
N ALA A 216 14.52 -19.14 -2.01
CA ALA A 216 15.46 -19.39 -0.92
C ALA A 216 16.64 -20.29 -1.36
N VAL A 217 16.35 -21.39 -2.07
CA VAL A 217 17.37 -22.31 -2.59
C VAL A 217 18.24 -21.64 -3.65
N THR A 218 17.66 -20.91 -4.59
CA THR A 218 18.41 -20.16 -5.62
C THR A 218 19.39 -19.19 -4.98
N MET A 219 18.94 -18.42 -3.98
CA MET A 219 19.79 -17.44 -3.30
C MET A 219 20.86 -18.11 -2.41
N LEU A 220 20.59 -19.29 -1.84
CA LEU A 220 21.58 -20.05 -1.05
C LEU A 220 22.82 -20.39 -1.87
N HIS A 221 22.64 -20.75 -3.13
CA HIS A 221 23.73 -21.11 -4.04
C HIS A 221 24.28 -19.96 -4.89
N ALA A 222 23.66 -18.78 -4.80
CA ALA A 222 24.08 -17.61 -5.56
C ALA A 222 25.36 -16.98 -4.97
N PRO A 223 26.35 -16.62 -5.80
CA PRO A 223 27.49 -15.82 -5.36
C PRO A 223 27.06 -14.40 -4.96
N VAL A 224 27.91 -13.69 -4.24
CA VAL A 224 27.69 -12.28 -3.87
C VAL A 224 27.65 -11.40 -5.11
N CYS A 225 26.69 -10.48 -5.14
CA CYS A 225 26.56 -9.51 -6.23
C CYS A 225 27.76 -8.57 -6.28
N PRO A 226 28.37 -8.34 -7.44
CA PRO A 226 29.40 -7.31 -7.58
C PRO A 226 28.79 -5.91 -7.39
N ALA A 227 29.47 -5.08 -6.58
CA ALA A 227 29.12 -3.68 -6.40
C ALA A 227 29.60 -2.83 -7.58
N GLY A 228 28.86 -1.77 -7.91
CA GLY A 228 29.23 -0.84 -8.97
C GLY A 228 28.08 0.01 -9.48
N VAL A 229 28.37 0.87 -10.44
CA VAL A 229 27.34 1.62 -11.17
C VAL A 229 27.09 0.91 -12.50
N MET A 230 25.85 0.51 -12.73
CA MET A 230 25.50 -0.28 -13.91
C MET A 230 24.04 -0.10 -14.34
N PRO A 231 23.66 -0.47 -15.57
CA PRO A 231 22.26 -0.58 -15.94
C PRO A 231 21.55 -1.67 -15.13
N VAL A 232 20.31 -1.40 -14.72
CA VAL A 232 19.48 -2.36 -14.00
C VAL A 232 18.11 -2.48 -14.66
N ALA A 233 17.73 -3.69 -15.05
CA ALA A 233 16.36 -4.04 -15.36
C ALA A 233 15.67 -4.43 -14.04
N ILE A 234 14.54 -3.81 -13.72
CA ILE A 234 13.74 -4.10 -12.55
C ILE A 234 12.43 -4.70 -13.03
N ASP A 235 12.14 -5.91 -12.57
CA ASP A 235 10.98 -6.66 -13.03
C ASP A 235 9.66 -6.01 -12.62
N ASN A 236 8.58 -6.50 -13.18
CA ASN A 236 7.22 -6.04 -12.90
C ASN A 236 6.78 -6.31 -11.45
N GLY A 237 5.53 -6.03 -11.14
CA GLY A 237 4.94 -6.28 -9.82
C GLY A 237 5.63 -5.47 -8.72
N PHE A 238 6.22 -6.15 -7.74
CA PHE A 238 6.84 -5.49 -6.57
C PHE A 238 8.05 -4.61 -6.92
N GLY A 239 8.54 -4.66 -8.17
CA GLY A 239 9.51 -3.69 -8.70
C GLY A 239 9.02 -2.24 -8.55
N GLY A 240 7.71 -2.02 -8.64
CA GLY A 240 7.07 -0.72 -8.43
C GLY A 240 7.27 -0.09 -7.05
N VAL A 241 7.84 -0.82 -6.09
CA VAL A 241 8.23 -0.26 -4.78
C VAL A 241 9.22 0.90 -4.93
N ILE A 242 10.05 0.89 -5.97
CA ILE A 242 10.98 2.00 -6.24
C ILE A 242 10.21 3.29 -6.51
N PHE A 243 9.19 3.26 -7.39
CA PHE A 243 8.36 4.44 -7.63
C PHE A 243 7.58 4.84 -6.37
N HIS A 244 6.99 3.88 -5.67
CA HIS A 244 6.21 4.10 -4.44
C HIS A 244 7.02 4.88 -3.40
N GLU A 245 8.21 4.42 -3.10
CA GLU A 245 9.06 5.03 -2.07
C GLU A 245 9.80 6.26 -2.59
N ALA A 246 10.47 6.14 -3.75
CA ALA A 246 11.32 7.20 -4.26
C ALA A 246 10.54 8.44 -4.72
N CYS A 247 9.27 8.29 -5.10
CA CYS A 247 8.46 9.37 -5.62
C CYS A 247 7.09 9.47 -4.95
N GLY A 248 6.39 8.36 -4.76
CA GLY A 248 5.00 8.31 -4.31
C GLY A 248 4.77 9.07 -3.00
N HIS A 249 5.55 8.78 -1.96
CA HIS A 249 5.46 9.49 -0.67
C HIS A 249 5.76 11.00 -0.78
N SER A 250 6.64 11.37 -1.71
CA SER A 250 6.97 12.77 -1.98
C SER A 250 5.89 13.50 -2.77
N LEU A 251 4.90 12.78 -3.33
CA LEU A 251 3.72 13.34 -4.02
C LEU A 251 2.46 13.36 -3.14
N GLU A 252 2.54 12.90 -1.89
CA GLU A 252 1.43 13.02 -0.92
C GLU A 252 1.35 14.46 -0.39
N ALA A 253 0.12 15.03 -0.35
CA ALA A 253 -0.13 16.35 0.22
C ALA A 253 0.31 16.47 1.68
N THR A 254 0.46 15.35 2.39
CA THR A 254 1.02 15.27 3.73
C THR A 254 2.42 15.90 3.81
N SER A 255 3.24 15.74 2.77
CA SER A 255 4.59 16.32 2.67
C SER A 255 4.62 17.59 1.84
N VAL A 256 3.93 17.61 0.69
CA VAL A 256 3.89 18.77 -0.22
C VAL A 256 3.20 19.97 0.42
N GLY A 257 2.08 19.75 1.13
CA GLY A 257 1.29 20.81 1.75
C GLY A 257 1.96 21.57 2.89
N ILE A 258 3.08 21.06 3.40
CA ILE A 258 3.92 21.71 4.43
C ILE A 258 5.31 22.08 3.91
N GLY A 259 5.57 21.93 2.61
CA GLY A 259 6.81 22.37 1.97
C GLY A 259 8.03 21.48 2.21
N VAL A 260 7.86 20.22 2.65
CA VAL A 260 8.97 19.28 2.97
C VAL A 260 9.17 18.19 1.92
N SER A 261 8.67 18.37 0.71
CA SER A 261 8.87 17.45 -0.41
C SER A 261 9.76 18.08 -1.48
N GLU A 262 10.63 17.28 -2.10
CA GLU A 262 11.43 17.68 -3.25
C GLU A 262 10.60 18.07 -4.48
N PHE A 263 9.31 17.68 -4.53
CA PHE A 263 8.39 17.99 -5.61
C PHE A 263 7.47 19.19 -5.32
N CYS A 264 7.70 19.95 -4.23
CA CYS A 264 6.94 21.16 -3.96
C CYS A 264 7.06 22.17 -5.10
N GLY A 265 5.92 22.70 -5.57
CA GLY A 265 5.86 23.71 -6.62
C GLY A 265 6.27 23.23 -8.03
N LYS A 266 6.37 21.91 -8.26
CA LYS A 266 6.78 21.35 -9.55
C LYS A 266 5.64 20.91 -10.46
N LEU A 267 4.39 21.24 -10.16
CA LEU A 267 3.27 20.99 -11.08
C LEU A 267 3.56 21.59 -12.48
N GLY A 268 3.35 20.80 -13.54
CA GLY A 268 3.62 21.16 -14.91
C GLY A 268 5.09 21.07 -15.32
N GLN A 269 6.00 20.72 -14.42
CA GLN A 269 7.42 20.55 -14.72
C GLN A 269 7.76 19.07 -15.00
N GLN A 270 8.81 18.87 -15.76
CA GLN A 270 9.36 17.55 -16.00
C GLN A 270 10.09 17.05 -14.75
N ILE A 271 9.66 15.89 -14.22
CA ILE A 271 10.25 15.24 -13.04
C ILE A 271 10.66 13.78 -13.30
N ALA A 272 10.34 13.26 -14.47
CA ALA A 272 10.69 11.91 -14.92
C ALA A 272 11.06 11.91 -16.42
N SER A 273 11.60 10.80 -16.90
CA SER A 273 11.82 10.56 -18.33
C SER A 273 10.49 10.69 -19.10
N PRO A 274 10.50 11.25 -20.32
CA PRO A 274 9.27 11.44 -21.13
C PRO A 274 8.48 10.15 -21.43
N ILE A 275 9.09 8.99 -21.29
CA ILE A 275 8.41 7.69 -21.45
C ILE A 275 7.70 7.21 -20.20
N VAL A 276 7.82 7.94 -19.07
CA VAL A 276 7.23 7.55 -17.78
C VAL A 276 5.89 8.24 -17.58
N THR A 277 4.86 7.44 -17.43
CA THR A 277 3.55 7.85 -16.91
C THR A 277 3.28 7.08 -15.62
N ALA A 278 2.90 7.77 -14.57
CA ALA A 278 2.65 7.15 -13.26
C ALA A 278 1.29 7.53 -12.71
N ILE A 279 0.64 6.56 -12.08
CA ILE A 279 -0.77 6.62 -11.72
C ILE A 279 -0.93 6.12 -10.29
N ASP A 280 -1.87 6.72 -9.54
CA ASP A 280 -2.42 6.15 -8.31
C ASP A 280 -3.92 5.90 -8.54
N ASP A 281 -4.35 4.65 -8.43
CA ASP A 281 -5.71 4.22 -8.78
C ASP A 281 -6.33 3.35 -7.68
N GLY A 282 -7.31 3.89 -6.96
CA GLY A 282 -8.04 3.13 -5.95
C GLY A 282 -9.28 2.41 -6.48
N THR A 283 -9.57 2.49 -7.79
CA THR A 283 -10.76 1.91 -8.41
C THR A 283 -10.53 0.53 -9.06
N LEU A 284 -9.30 0.03 -9.00
CA LEU A 284 -8.94 -1.26 -9.58
C LEU A 284 -9.58 -2.40 -8.77
N VAL A 285 -10.62 -3.02 -9.35
CA VAL A 285 -11.46 -4.03 -8.70
C VAL A 285 -10.62 -5.22 -8.23
N ASN A 286 -10.85 -5.64 -6.98
CA ASN A 286 -10.18 -6.76 -6.32
C ASN A 286 -8.66 -6.60 -6.15
N ASN A 287 -8.10 -5.42 -6.38
CA ASN A 287 -6.71 -5.17 -6.02
C ASN A 287 -6.58 -4.82 -4.53
N TRP A 288 -5.40 -5.09 -3.96
CA TRP A 288 -5.14 -4.94 -2.53
C TRP A 288 -5.29 -3.50 -2.02
N GLY A 289 -4.95 -2.50 -2.86
CA GLY A 289 -5.09 -1.08 -2.59
C GLY A 289 -6.47 -0.50 -2.93
N GLN A 290 -7.44 -1.31 -3.40
CA GLN A 290 -8.78 -0.84 -3.73
C GLN A 290 -9.49 -0.25 -2.53
N ILE A 291 -10.18 0.88 -2.76
CA ILE A 291 -11.19 1.45 -1.87
C ILE A 291 -12.33 2.04 -2.71
N HIS A 292 -13.57 1.96 -2.25
CA HIS A 292 -14.71 2.54 -2.95
C HIS A 292 -14.84 4.03 -2.61
N VAL A 293 -14.60 4.36 -1.36
CA VAL A 293 -14.58 5.71 -0.81
C VAL A 293 -13.39 5.84 0.13
N ASP A 294 -12.73 7.00 0.13
CA ASP A 294 -11.65 7.27 1.06
C ASP A 294 -12.16 7.56 2.49
N ASP A 295 -11.27 7.67 3.45
CA ASP A 295 -11.64 7.83 4.87
C ASP A 295 -12.11 9.25 5.23
N GLU A 296 -12.29 10.13 4.25
CA GLU A 296 -12.96 11.43 4.36
C GLU A 296 -14.32 11.44 3.64
N GLY A 297 -14.75 10.28 3.09
CA GLY A 297 -16.02 10.14 2.38
C GLY A 297 -15.98 10.63 0.93
N THR A 298 -14.80 10.76 0.34
CA THR A 298 -14.63 11.12 -1.07
C THR A 298 -14.59 9.84 -1.92
N PRO A 299 -15.38 9.73 -3.00
CA PRO A 299 -15.29 8.59 -3.93
C PRO A 299 -13.86 8.38 -4.43
N SER A 300 -13.45 7.12 -4.47
CA SER A 300 -12.15 6.75 -5.04
C SER A 300 -12.08 7.08 -6.52
N GLN A 301 -10.89 7.39 -7.01
CA GLN A 301 -10.68 7.75 -8.40
C GLN A 301 -9.28 7.33 -8.88
N ARG A 302 -9.12 7.32 -10.20
CA ARG A 302 -7.83 7.18 -10.86
C ARG A 302 -7.18 8.55 -11.00
N THR A 303 -6.00 8.73 -10.42
CA THR A 303 -5.24 9.99 -10.42
C THR A 303 -3.96 9.81 -11.24
N VAL A 304 -3.81 10.55 -12.34
CA VAL A 304 -2.55 10.61 -13.09
C VAL A 304 -1.61 11.55 -12.35
N LEU A 305 -0.56 10.99 -11.76
CA LEU A 305 0.46 11.75 -11.03
C LEU A 305 1.49 12.35 -11.99
N ILE A 306 2.02 11.53 -12.88
CA ILE A 306 3.00 11.92 -13.91
C ILE A 306 2.45 11.46 -15.25
N GLU A 307 2.50 12.32 -16.26
CA GLU A 307 2.14 11.99 -17.64
C GLU A 307 3.27 12.40 -18.58
N ASN A 308 3.85 11.42 -19.27
CA ASN A 308 4.96 11.64 -20.20
C ASN A 308 6.10 12.45 -19.54
N GLY A 309 6.45 12.10 -18.32
CA GLY A 309 7.49 12.74 -17.52
C GLY A 309 7.09 14.02 -16.79
N ILE A 310 5.91 14.57 -17.06
CA ILE A 310 5.44 15.85 -16.49
C ILE A 310 4.57 15.60 -15.27
N LEU A 311 4.84 16.26 -14.14
CA LEU A 311 4.02 16.22 -12.95
C LEU A 311 2.66 16.87 -13.18
N LYS A 312 1.57 16.10 -13.05
CA LYS A 312 0.19 16.54 -13.33
C LYS A 312 -0.63 16.74 -12.08
N SER A 313 -0.40 15.94 -11.04
CA SER A 313 -1.18 15.99 -9.82
C SER A 313 -0.38 15.50 -8.62
N TYR A 314 -0.85 15.86 -7.45
CA TYR A 314 -0.48 15.24 -6.17
C TYR A 314 -1.61 14.35 -5.68
N MET A 315 -1.34 13.50 -4.69
CA MET A 315 -2.37 12.83 -3.90
C MET A 315 -2.81 13.77 -2.78
N VAL A 316 -4.07 14.16 -2.78
CA VAL A 316 -4.56 15.29 -1.98
C VAL A 316 -5.74 14.86 -1.12
N ASP A 317 -5.57 14.94 0.20
CA ASP A 317 -6.62 14.85 1.21
C ASP A 317 -7.26 16.24 1.46
N ARG A 318 -8.27 16.32 2.29
CA ARG A 318 -8.98 17.56 2.59
C ARG A 318 -8.08 18.63 3.22
N LEU A 319 -7.19 18.25 4.13
CA LEU A 319 -6.26 19.18 4.75
C LEU A 319 -5.22 19.70 3.74
N GLY A 320 -4.72 18.81 2.91
CA GLY A 320 -3.83 19.12 1.80
C GLY A 320 -4.48 20.07 0.79
N SER A 321 -5.75 19.80 0.44
CA SER A 321 -6.53 20.67 -0.45
C SER A 321 -6.59 22.12 0.07
N ARG A 322 -6.83 22.30 1.37
CA ARG A 322 -6.86 23.64 1.99
C ARG A 322 -5.50 24.33 1.96
N ARG A 323 -4.42 23.58 2.21
CA ARG A 323 -3.04 24.13 2.24
C ARG A 323 -2.50 24.46 0.86
N MET A 324 -2.84 23.64 -0.12
CA MET A 324 -2.25 23.71 -1.46
C MET A 324 -3.17 24.36 -2.49
N ASN A 325 -4.44 24.61 -2.15
CA ASN A 325 -5.50 25.00 -3.08
C ASN A 325 -5.58 24.07 -4.30
N GLN A 326 -5.57 22.75 -4.03
CA GLN A 326 -5.65 21.70 -5.04
C GLN A 326 -6.91 20.86 -4.81
N PRO A 327 -7.50 20.26 -5.86
CA PRO A 327 -8.67 19.39 -5.71
C PRO A 327 -8.32 18.11 -4.92
N ILE A 328 -9.29 17.61 -4.14
CA ILE A 328 -9.19 16.35 -3.40
C ILE A 328 -9.16 15.18 -4.40
N THR A 329 -8.34 14.16 -4.12
CA THR A 329 -8.12 13.03 -5.03
C THR A 329 -8.67 11.70 -4.53
N GLY A 330 -9.47 11.68 -3.44
CA GLY A 330 -10.05 10.45 -2.89
C GLY A 330 -8.96 9.47 -2.41
N SER A 331 -7.92 9.99 -1.80
CA SER A 331 -6.74 9.23 -1.35
C SER A 331 -6.46 9.35 0.16
N SER A 332 -7.39 9.92 0.91
CA SER A 332 -7.26 10.06 2.35
C SER A 332 -7.48 8.72 3.05
N ARG A 333 -6.49 8.24 3.82
CA ARG A 333 -6.55 6.91 4.45
C ARG A 333 -5.99 6.90 5.87
N ARG A 334 -6.47 5.95 6.69
CA ARG A 334 -6.03 5.68 8.05
C ARG A 334 -5.98 4.19 8.35
N GLU A 335 -5.17 3.80 9.32
CA GLU A 335 -5.11 2.42 9.82
C GLU A 335 -6.38 2.04 10.58
N SER A 336 -6.85 2.93 11.44
CA SER A 336 -8.06 2.75 12.25
C SER A 336 -8.62 4.09 12.73
N TYR A 337 -9.75 4.03 13.45
CA TYR A 337 -10.37 5.20 14.07
C TYR A 337 -9.45 5.96 15.04
N ALA A 338 -8.38 5.34 15.53
CA ALA A 338 -7.42 5.97 16.43
C ALA A 338 -6.44 6.93 15.72
N TYR A 339 -6.44 6.93 14.38
CA TYR A 339 -5.56 7.76 13.57
C TYR A 339 -6.32 8.84 12.81
N ALA A 340 -5.80 10.05 12.79
CA ALA A 340 -6.26 11.05 11.84
C ALA A 340 -5.85 10.64 10.40
N PRO A 341 -6.74 10.75 9.41
CA PRO A 341 -6.39 10.37 8.04
C PRO A 341 -5.45 11.38 7.41
N THR A 342 -4.67 10.90 6.44
CA THR A 342 -3.80 11.72 5.60
C THR A 342 -3.84 11.22 4.17
N SER A 343 -3.35 12.02 3.22
CA SER A 343 -3.17 11.54 1.84
C SER A 343 -2.21 10.36 1.81
N ARG A 344 -2.59 9.26 1.14
CA ARG A 344 -1.87 8.00 1.04
C ARG A 344 -2.06 7.39 -0.35
N MET A 345 -1.08 6.65 -0.78
CA MET A 345 -1.17 5.82 -1.98
C MET A 345 -2.20 4.70 -1.83
N ARG A 346 -2.77 4.25 -2.97
CA ARG A 346 -3.73 3.14 -3.11
C ARG A 346 -3.11 2.02 -3.95
N SER A 347 -3.38 1.97 -5.25
CA SER A 347 -2.62 1.13 -6.20
C SER A 347 -1.78 2.07 -7.06
N THR A 348 -0.49 2.17 -6.75
CA THR A 348 0.42 3.14 -7.37
C THR A 348 1.37 2.43 -8.31
N PHE A 349 1.41 2.86 -9.58
CA PHE A 349 2.17 2.15 -10.60
C PHE A 349 2.69 3.03 -11.74
N ILE A 350 3.77 2.58 -12.38
CA ILE A 350 4.19 3.09 -13.69
C ILE A 350 3.34 2.38 -14.75
N ALA A 351 2.71 3.16 -15.62
CA ALA A 351 1.86 2.64 -16.69
C ALA A 351 2.66 1.87 -17.76
N PRO A 352 2.02 0.92 -18.46
CA PRO A 352 2.64 0.18 -19.55
C PRO A 352 3.26 1.06 -20.64
N GLY A 353 4.47 0.67 -21.08
CA GLY A 353 5.16 1.20 -22.25
C GLY A 353 4.99 0.30 -23.49
N ASN A 354 6.01 0.29 -24.34
CA ASN A 354 5.94 -0.41 -25.63
C ASN A 354 6.98 -1.53 -25.80
N ASP A 355 7.97 -1.65 -24.92
CA ASP A 355 9.04 -2.62 -25.04
C ASP A 355 8.60 -4.01 -24.56
N SER A 356 9.11 -5.10 -25.12
CA SER A 356 9.00 -6.42 -24.50
C SER A 356 10.10 -6.61 -23.45
N ASN A 357 9.88 -7.52 -22.51
CA ASN A 357 10.87 -7.82 -21.46
C ASN A 357 12.19 -8.35 -22.09
N GLU A 358 12.09 -9.14 -23.16
CA GLU A 358 13.23 -9.67 -23.91
C GLU A 358 14.03 -8.54 -24.56
N GLU A 359 13.37 -7.55 -25.20
CA GLU A 359 14.02 -6.39 -25.80
C GLU A 359 14.74 -5.54 -24.76
N ILE A 360 14.13 -5.34 -23.58
CA ILE A 360 14.75 -4.63 -22.45
C ILE A 360 16.05 -5.32 -22.04
N ILE A 361 16.01 -6.63 -21.76
CA ILE A 361 17.18 -7.42 -21.35
C ILE A 361 18.24 -7.44 -22.46
N ALA A 362 17.85 -7.71 -23.72
CA ALA A 362 18.78 -7.79 -24.85
C ALA A 362 19.53 -6.46 -25.08
N SER A 363 18.89 -5.34 -24.79
CA SER A 363 19.47 -4.01 -25.00
C SER A 363 20.40 -3.55 -23.86
N MET A 364 20.54 -4.33 -22.76
CA MET A 364 21.34 -3.92 -21.60
C MET A 364 22.85 -4.02 -21.80
N GLY A 365 23.32 -4.96 -22.67
CA GLY A 365 24.71 -5.37 -22.64
C GLY A 365 25.02 -6.10 -21.34
N ASP A 366 25.84 -5.52 -20.48
CA ASP A 366 26.13 -6.04 -19.14
C ASP A 366 25.42 -5.20 -18.07
N GLY A 367 24.88 -5.85 -17.02
CA GLY A 367 24.14 -5.19 -15.96
C GLY A 367 23.55 -6.17 -14.95
N LEU A 368 22.53 -5.71 -14.23
CA LEU A 368 21.79 -6.49 -13.23
C LEU A 368 20.31 -6.59 -13.64
N TYR A 369 19.75 -7.78 -13.53
CA TYR A 369 18.30 -8.01 -13.54
C TYR A 369 17.82 -8.24 -12.13
N ALA A 370 17.12 -7.26 -11.57
CA ALA A 370 16.46 -7.33 -10.27
C ALA A 370 15.08 -7.97 -10.47
N ARG A 371 15.02 -9.30 -10.37
CA ARG A 371 13.81 -10.08 -10.59
C ARG A 371 12.78 -9.87 -9.49
N LYS A 372 13.24 -9.74 -8.23
CA LYS A 372 12.35 -9.48 -7.09
C LYS A 372 12.97 -8.47 -6.17
N MET A 373 12.28 -7.37 -5.98
CA MET A 373 12.68 -6.36 -5.01
C MET A 373 12.36 -6.84 -3.60
N GLY A 374 13.19 -6.44 -2.65
CA GLY A 374 12.96 -6.60 -1.23
C GLY A 374 12.45 -5.30 -0.60
N GLY A 375 12.50 -5.25 0.72
CA GLY A 375 12.20 -4.02 1.46
C GLY A 375 13.30 -2.98 1.35
N GLY A 376 12.98 -1.75 1.68
CA GLY A 376 13.91 -0.64 1.71
C GLY A 376 13.36 0.54 2.49
N SER A 377 14.05 1.65 2.38
CA SER A 377 13.66 2.92 3.01
C SER A 377 13.97 4.09 2.10
N VAL A 378 13.20 5.16 2.25
CA VAL A 378 13.43 6.45 1.62
C VAL A 378 13.43 7.57 2.65
N ASN A 379 14.20 8.60 2.40
CA ASN A 379 14.07 9.89 3.07
C ASN A 379 13.21 10.80 2.19
N PRO A 380 11.93 11.08 2.53
CA PRO A 380 11.05 11.88 1.66
C PRO A 380 11.53 13.31 1.42
N ALA A 381 12.35 13.86 2.32
CA ALA A 381 12.87 15.23 2.19
C ALA A 381 14.01 15.33 1.17
N THR A 382 14.84 14.29 1.04
CA THR A 382 16.00 14.28 0.14
C THR A 382 15.79 13.38 -1.08
N GLY A 383 14.76 12.51 -1.05
CA GLY A 383 14.51 11.50 -2.07
C GLY A 383 15.53 10.35 -2.09
N GLU A 384 16.48 10.32 -1.16
CA GLU A 384 17.49 9.25 -1.07
C GLU A 384 16.85 7.94 -0.61
N PHE A 385 17.18 6.85 -1.30
CA PHE A 385 16.66 5.52 -1.00
C PHE A 385 17.75 4.45 -1.00
N ASN A 386 17.45 3.37 -0.29
CA ASN A 386 18.20 2.12 -0.33
C ASN A 386 17.22 0.94 -0.28
N PHE A 387 17.23 0.10 -1.32
CA PHE A 387 16.37 -1.08 -1.45
C PHE A 387 17.21 -2.33 -1.60
N SER A 388 16.87 -3.37 -0.83
CA SER A 388 17.41 -4.71 -1.07
C SER A 388 16.78 -5.33 -2.32
N VAL A 389 17.55 -6.15 -3.02
CA VAL A 389 17.06 -7.01 -4.10
C VAL A 389 17.00 -8.43 -3.54
N ALA A 390 15.78 -8.97 -3.45
CA ALA A 390 15.53 -10.29 -2.85
C ALA A 390 15.92 -11.43 -3.81
N GLU A 391 15.88 -11.19 -5.13
CA GLU A 391 16.33 -12.13 -6.16
C GLU A 391 16.89 -11.34 -7.36
N ALA A 392 18.12 -11.63 -7.74
CA ALA A 392 18.80 -10.94 -8.83
C ALA A 392 19.64 -11.89 -9.69
N TYR A 393 19.88 -11.45 -10.92
CA TYR A 393 20.71 -12.14 -11.89
C TYR A 393 21.64 -11.16 -12.59
N LEU A 394 22.86 -11.56 -12.88
CA LEU A 394 23.70 -10.81 -13.79
C LEU A 394 23.14 -10.89 -15.22
N VAL A 395 23.24 -9.80 -15.93
CA VAL A 395 23.03 -9.77 -17.39
C VAL A 395 24.39 -9.65 -18.03
N ARG A 396 24.67 -10.51 -19.03
CA ARG A 396 25.92 -10.55 -19.81
C ARG A 396 25.59 -10.60 -21.29
N ASN A 397 26.10 -9.67 -22.05
CA ASN A 397 25.83 -9.57 -23.50
C ASN A 397 24.33 -9.63 -23.84
N GLY A 398 23.48 -8.94 -23.03
CA GLY A 398 22.05 -8.91 -23.23
C GLY A 398 21.31 -10.22 -22.91
N LYS A 399 21.89 -11.10 -22.10
CA LYS A 399 21.25 -12.34 -21.67
C LYS A 399 21.32 -12.50 -20.15
N ILE A 400 20.22 -13.00 -19.55
CA ILE A 400 20.21 -13.37 -18.14
C ILE A 400 21.20 -14.51 -17.94
N ALA A 401 22.12 -14.32 -17.00
CA ALA A 401 23.20 -15.25 -16.70
C ALA A 401 22.99 -15.87 -15.30
N GLN A 402 24.02 -15.85 -14.46
CA GLN A 402 23.97 -16.48 -13.12
C GLN A 402 23.20 -15.65 -12.11
N PRO A 403 22.49 -16.30 -11.14
CA PRO A 403 21.92 -15.61 -9.99
C PRO A 403 23.01 -14.98 -9.13
N VAL A 404 22.67 -13.87 -8.46
CA VAL A 404 23.52 -13.22 -7.47
C VAL A 404 22.70 -12.77 -6.27
N ARG A 405 23.30 -12.75 -5.07
CA ARG A 405 22.64 -12.37 -3.82
C ARG A 405 23.25 -11.14 -3.18
N GLY A 406 22.54 -10.55 -2.21
CA GLY A 406 23.00 -9.40 -1.45
C GLY A 406 23.07 -8.11 -2.24
N ALA A 407 22.43 -8.02 -3.39
CA ALA A 407 22.33 -6.80 -4.15
C ALA A 407 21.43 -5.77 -3.43
N SER A 408 21.81 -4.50 -3.50
CA SER A 408 20.98 -3.37 -3.09
C SER A 408 21.04 -2.27 -4.13
N LEU A 409 19.92 -1.56 -4.33
CA LEU A 409 19.82 -0.41 -5.22
C LEU A 409 19.82 0.86 -4.41
N ILE A 410 20.73 1.78 -4.71
CA ILE A 410 20.95 3.01 -3.97
C ILE A 410 20.87 4.18 -4.94
N GLY A 411 20.08 5.20 -4.59
CA GLY A 411 19.92 6.36 -5.44
C GLY A 411 19.03 7.44 -4.84
N ARG A 412 18.62 8.37 -5.69
CA ARG A 412 17.68 9.43 -5.35
C ARG A 412 16.50 9.36 -6.33
N GLY A 413 15.26 9.52 -5.80
CA GLY A 413 14.02 9.37 -6.57
C GLY A 413 13.97 10.23 -7.82
N SER A 414 14.24 11.52 -7.71
CA SER A 414 14.22 12.45 -8.83
C SER A 414 15.27 12.12 -9.93
N GLU A 415 16.40 11.53 -9.55
CA GLU A 415 17.42 11.11 -10.51
C GLU A 415 17.06 9.81 -11.22
N ILE A 416 16.52 8.83 -10.48
CA ILE A 416 16.18 7.52 -11.03
C ILE A 416 15.05 7.64 -12.05
N LEU A 417 14.00 8.42 -11.73
CA LEU A 417 12.89 8.63 -12.68
C LEU A 417 13.35 9.22 -14.02
N MET A 418 14.37 10.09 -14.01
CA MET A 418 14.95 10.66 -15.22
C MET A 418 15.83 9.66 -16.00
N LYS A 419 16.35 8.62 -15.33
CA LYS A 419 17.21 7.58 -15.91
C LYS A 419 16.46 6.34 -16.38
N ILE A 420 15.14 6.30 -16.23
CA ILE A 420 14.31 5.25 -16.85
C ILE A 420 14.30 5.48 -18.35
N ASP A 421 14.88 4.55 -19.12
CA ASP A 421 15.02 4.66 -20.56
C ASP A 421 14.33 3.54 -21.35
N ARG A 422 13.71 2.58 -20.65
CA ARG A 422 12.82 1.54 -21.20
C ARG A 422 11.68 1.24 -20.25
N VAL A 423 10.49 1.01 -20.79
CA VAL A 423 9.29 0.61 -20.06
C VAL A 423 8.57 -0.50 -20.82
N GLY A 424 8.38 -1.63 -20.16
CA GLY A 424 7.74 -2.81 -20.73
C GLY A 424 6.23 -2.67 -20.91
N LYS A 425 5.61 -3.73 -21.45
CA LYS A 425 4.16 -3.80 -21.72
C LYS A 425 3.37 -4.43 -20.56
N GLU A 426 3.98 -5.34 -19.82
CA GLU A 426 3.31 -6.25 -18.91
C GLU A 426 3.26 -5.66 -17.50
N LEU A 427 2.18 -4.93 -17.20
CA LEU A 427 1.93 -4.41 -15.86
C LEU A 427 1.51 -5.52 -14.91
N GLU A 428 2.20 -5.63 -13.78
CA GLU A 428 1.74 -6.38 -12.62
C GLU A 428 1.70 -5.49 -11.38
N LEU A 429 0.79 -5.83 -10.46
CA LEU A 429 0.64 -5.19 -9.17
C LEU A 429 0.93 -6.20 -8.06
N SER A 430 1.66 -5.77 -7.04
CA SER A 430 1.99 -6.58 -5.88
C SER A 430 1.60 -5.89 -4.58
N GLN A 431 1.24 -6.71 -3.60
CA GLN A 431 0.63 -6.29 -2.35
C GLN A 431 1.68 -5.83 -1.33
N GLY A 432 1.54 -4.61 -0.85
CA GLY A 432 2.34 -4.01 0.20
C GLY A 432 1.52 -3.54 1.41
N MET A 433 2.24 -3.15 2.45
CA MET A 433 1.71 -2.37 3.57
C MET A 433 2.53 -1.10 3.65
N CYS A 434 1.87 0.03 3.59
CA CYS A 434 2.51 1.33 3.58
C CYS A 434 2.32 2.02 4.93
N GLY A 435 3.40 2.32 5.65
CA GLY A 435 3.40 2.98 6.94
C GLY A 435 3.60 4.49 6.83
N SER A 436 2.82 5.30 7.58
CA SER A 436 2.97 6.75 7.66
C SER A 436 2.32 7.30 8.93
N LYS A 437 2.14 8.63 9.02
CA LYS A 437 1.51 9.31 10.18
C LYS A 437 0.09 8.82 10.48
N SER A 438 -0.66 8.37 9.47
CA SER A 438 -2.01 7.80 9.62
C SER A 438 -2.01 6.29 9.87
N GLY A 439 -0.88 5.72 10.30
CA GLY A 439 -0.71 4.29 10.53
C GLY A 439 -0.36 3.51 9.26
N SER A 440 -0.55 2.19 9.31
CA SER A 440 -0.24 1.24 8.22
C SER A 440 -1.49 0.93 7.41
N VAL A 441 -1.43 1.09 6.10
CA VAL A 441 -2.57 0.84 5.19
C VAL A 441 -2.18 -0.12 4.06
N PRO A 442 -3.11 -0.96 3.60
CA PRO A 442 -2.91 -1.81 2.41
C PRO A 442 -2.67 -0.97 1.17
N THR A 443 -1.67 -1.32 0.38
CA THR A 443 -1.30 -0.57 -0.83
C THR A 443 -0.73 -1.53 -1.86
N ASP A 444 -1.14 -1.41 -3.12
CA ASP A 444 -0.42 -2.06 -4.20
C ASP A 444 0.71 -1.17 -4.70
N VAL A 445 1.79 -1.82 -5.09
CA VAL A 445 2.85 -1.22 -5.90
C VAL A 445 2.93 -1.94 -7.23
N GLY A 446 3.22 -1.24 -8.32
CA GLY A 446 3.26 -1.87 -9.62
C GLY A 446 4.07 -1.15 -10.67
N GLN A 447 4.48 -1.93 -11.63
CA GLN A 447 5.11 -1.46 -12.86
C GLN A 447 5.19 -2.61 -13.88
N PRO A 448 5.35 -2.33 -15.19
CA PRO A 448 5.97 -3.25 -16.11
C PRO A 448 7.46 -3.38 -15.80
N MET A 449 8.18 -4.30 -16.44
CA MET A 449 9.64 -4.26 -16.37
C MET A 449 10.14 -2.88 -16.84
N ILE A 450 11.00 -2.26 -16.06
CA ILE A 450 11.66 -0.99 -16.44
C ILE A 450 13.18 -1.20 -16.50
N ARG A 451 13.85 -0.38 -17.32
CA ARG A 451 15.30 -0.28 -17.28
C ARG A 451 15.71 1.11 -16.78
N VAL A 452 16.55 1.10 -15.75
CA VAL A 452 17.29 2.28 -15.30
C VAL A 452 18.68 2.22 -15.93
N SER A 453 19.01 3.20 -16.75
CA SER A 453 20.26 3.21 -17.55
C SER A 453 21.52 3.22 -16.69
N SER A 454 21.45 3.74 -15.47
CA SER A 454 22.58 3.82 -14.54
C SER A 454 22.10 4.02 -13.11
N ILE A 455 22.41 3.07 -12.23
CA ILE A 455 22.12 3.12 -10.80
C ILE A 455 23.26 2.48 -10.00
N THR A 456 23.48 2.94 -8.76
CA THR A 456 24.43 2.31 -7.87
C THR A 456 23.88 1.01 -7.31
N VAL A 457 24.62 -0.07 -7.54
CA VAL A 457 24.37 -1.40 -6.98
C VAL A 457 25.35 -1.65 -5.88
N GLY A 458 24.88 -1.85 -4.65
CA GLY A 458 25.67 -2.39 -3.54
C GLY A 458 25.69 -3.92 -3.60
N GLY A 459 26.78 -4.53 -3.14
CA GLY A 459 26.93 -5.97 -3.00
C GLY A 459 27.52 -6.30 -1.62
N ARG A 460 27.14 -7.43 -1.03
CA ARG A 460 27.70 -7.96 0.22
C ARG A 460 28.08 -9.41 0.08
#